data_b6d46edd4936ef5d1dc815c896f92dc2
#
_entry.id   b6d46edd4936ef5d1dc815c896f92dc2
#
_cell.length_a   1.000
_cell.length_b   1.000
_cell.length_c   1.000
_cell.angle_alpha   90.00
_cell.angle_beta   90.00
_cell.angle_gamma   90.00
#
_symmetry.space_group_name_H-M   'P 1'
#
loop_
_entity.id
_entity.type
_entity.pdbx_description
1 polymer ?
#
loop_
_entity_poly.entity_id
_entity_poly.type
_entity_poly.pdbx_seq_one_letter_code
_entity_poly.pdbx_strand_id
1 'polypeptide(L)'
;MNIIKNKLNNNHGVSILFGLLLFMVASMVSIVIISASSTSAKRSYYTSSSVQESQAVESLALFMKKEINGKVLNYTYEKNNDGSYTLKDGATLIGDCAFAEQIQKINTFVVKDDLINAKKFNFKVTASNLDDVKVSVYSITKENSGSFFINFLLSTENKNMYVAFDVSIDSVYTDSAKTRTDKYSWEYKGSNIKEVSPNV
;
A
#
# COMPACT_ATOMS: atom_id res chain seq x y z
N MET A 1 37.23 -60.44 48.21
CA MET A 1 37.69 -59.24 47.51
C MET A 1 37.88 -59.44 46.03
N ASN A 2 37.66 -60.62 45.45
CA ASN A 2 37.86 -60.88 44.00
C ASN A 2 36.60 -60.71 43.13
N ILE A 3 35.42 -60.62 43.68
CA ILE A 3 34.15 -60.50 42.94
C ILE A 3 33.96 -59.06 42.39
N ILE A 4 34.44 -58.09 43.13
CA ILE A 4 34.31 -56.69 42.75
C ILE A 4 35.29 -56.34 41.62
N LYS A 5 36.51 -56.96 41.61
CA LYS A 5 37.48 -56.75 40.53
C LYS A 5 37.00 -57.30 39.18
N ASN A 6 36.33 -58.45 39.17
CA ASN A 6 35.77 -59.04 37.94
C ASN A 6 34.58 -58.25 37.37
N LYS A 7 33.83 -57.51 38.18
CA LYS A 7 32.76 -56.66 37.71
C LYS A 7 33.25 -55.34 37.08
N LEU A 8 34.40 -54.87 37.55
CA LEU A 8 35.01 -53.64 36.98
C LEU A 8 35.74 -53.89 35.64
N ASN A 9 36.08 -55.12 35.31
CA ASN A 9 36.69 -55.49 34.07
C ASN A 9 35.72 -55.88 32.95
N ASN A 10 34.44 -55.65 33.14
CA ASN A 10 33.42 -55.94 32.16
C ASN A 10 33.25 -54.73 31.22
N ASN A 11 34.04 -54.72 30.13
CA ASN A 11 34.07 -53.70 29.11
C ASN A 11 32.69 -53.43 28.46
N HIS A 12 31.72 -54.35 28.63
CA HIS A 12 30.36 -54.21 28.11
C HIS A 12 29.56 -53.05 28.80
N GLY A 13 29.76 -52.86 30.11
CA GLY A 13 29.09 -51.77 30.84
C GLY A 13 29.61 -50.40 30.45
N VAL A 14 30.91 -50.27 30.24
CA VAL A 14 31.57 -49.02 29.79
C VAL A 14 31.13 -48.66 28.37
N SER A 15 31.04 -49.66 27.48
CA SER A 15 30.60 -49.46 26.07
C SER A 15 29.15 -48.95 26.00
N ILE A 16 28.24 -49.47 26.82
CA ILE A 16 26.83 -48.99 26.86
C ILE A 16 26.75 -47.55 27.38
N LEU A 17 27.52 -47.23 28.41
CA LEU A 17 27.55 -45.86 28.95
C LEU A 17 28.09 -44.85 27.96
N PHE A 18 29.13 -45.24 27.22
CA PHE A 18 29.70 -44.41 26.14
C PHE A 18 28.75 -44.21 24.97
N GLY A 19 28.02 -45.30 24.60
CA GLY A 19 26.97 -45.24 23.58
C GLY A 19 25.82 -44.28 23.97
N LEU A 20 25.40 -44.32 25.24
CA LEU A 20 24.37 -43.47 25.77
C LEU A 20 24.81 -41.98 25.79
N LEU A 21 26.06 -41.74 26.19
CA LEU A 21 26.64 -40.39 26.18
C LEU A 21 26.75 -39.83 24.76
N LEU A 22 27.19 -40.61 23.78
CA LEU A 22 27.21 -40.22 22.37
C LEU A 22 25.82 -39.91 21.83
N PHE A 23 24.82 -40.74 22.22
CA PHE A 23 23.44 -40.51 21.84
C PHE A 23 22.90 -39.21 22.42
N MET A 24 23.19 -38.89 23.70
CA MET A 24 22.80 -37.61 24.29
C MET A 24 23.44 -36.41 23.56
N VAL A 25 24.73 -36.48 23.27
CA VAL A 25 25.41 -35.42 22.55
C VAL A 25 24.83 -35.26 21.14
N ALA A 26 24.62 -36.34 20.40
CA ALA A 26 24.01 -36.30 19.08
C ALA A 26 22.60 -35.71 19.10
N SER A 27 21.79 -36.05 20.11
CA SER A 27 20.46 -35.50 20.31
C SER A 27 20.50 -33.99 20.57
N MET A 28 21.38 -33.52 21.44
CA MET A 28 21.55 -32.08 21.70
C MET A 28 21.96 -31.31 20.44
N VAL A 29 22.92 -31.84 19.69
CA VAL A 29 23.36 -31.21 18.42
C VAL A 29 22.20 -31.15 17.41
N SER A 30 21.41 -32.24 17.31
CA SER A 30 20.25 -32.30 16.42
C SER A 30 19.20 -31.24 16.77
N ILE A 31 18.91 -31.05 18.06
CA ILE A 31 17.96 -30.03 18.54
C ILE A 31 18.44 -28.61 18.16
N VAL A 32 19.75 -28.34 18.32
CA VAL A 32 20.34 -27.04 17.96
C VAL A 32 20.23 -26.79 16.46
N ILE A 33 20.53 -27.79 15.63
CA ILE A 33 20.44 -27.67 14.17
C ILE A 33 19.00 -27.42 13.73
N ILE A 34 18.02 -28.16 14.29
CA ILE A 34 16.59 -28.00 13.96
C ILE A 34 16.13 -26.60 14.37
N SER A 35 16.50 -26.13 15.56
CA SER A 35 16.13 -24.81 16.05
C SER A 35 16.73 -23.68 15.17
N ALA A 36 17.99 -23.80 14.81
CA ALA A 36 18.67 -22.84 13.94
C ALA A 36 18.03 -22.80 12.53
N SER A 37 17.74 -23.97 11.96
CA SER A 37 17.10 -24.11 10.65
C SER A 37 15.69 -23.52 10.66
N SER A 38 14.89 -23.79 11.70
CA SER A 38 13.55 -23.23 11.86
C SER A 38 13.57 -21.71 11.97
N THR A 39 14.52 -21.16 12.74
CA THR A 39 14.69 -19.70 12.89
C THR A 39 15.10 -19.06 11.57
N SER A 40 16.03 -19.68 10.84
CA SER A 40 16.47 -19.21 9.53
C SER A 40 15.34 -19.22 8.50
N ALA A 41 14.55 -20.30 8.47
CA ALA A 41 13.39 -20.42 7.59
C ALA A 41 12.35 -19.33 7.88
N LYS A 42 12.04 -19.09 9.16
CA LYS A 42 11.13 -18.01 9.56
C LYS A 42 11.64 -16.64 9.13
N ARG A 43 12.91 -16.33 9.35
CA ARG A 43 13.52 -15.06 8.91
C ARG A 43 13.44 -14.90 7.40
N SER A 44 13.76 -15.94 6.64
CA SER A 44 13.66 -15.92 5.18
C SER A 44 12.24 -15.66 4.70
N TYR A 45 11.25 -16.31 5.32
CA TYR A 45 9.85 -16.10 5.02
C TYR A 45 9.41 -14.64 5.28
N TYR A 46 9.69 -14.10 6.48
CA TYR A 46 9.34 -12.71 6.81
C TYR A 46 10.05 -11.70 5.91
N THR A 47 11.33 -11.92 5.58
CA THR A 47 12.06 -11.05 4.68
C THR A 47 11.44 -11.09 3.28
N SER A 48 11.12 -12.27 2.75
CA SER A 48 10.52 -12.45 1.44
C SER A 48 9.14 -11.78 1.38
N SER A 49 8.28 -12.00 2.40
CA SER A 49 6.96 -11.36 2.49
C SER A 49 7.07 -9.84 2.53
N SER A 50 7.95 -9.30 3.38
CA SER A 50 8.16 -7.84 3.46
C SER A 50 8.67 -7.23 2.16
N VAL A 51 9.54 -7.92 1.42
CA VAL A 51 10.00 -7.47 0.11
C VAL A 51 8.87 -7.49 -0.91
N GLN A 52 8.07 -8.56 -0.93
CA GLN A 52 6.90 -8.66 -1.83
C GLN A 52 5.89 -7.56 -1.56
N GLU A 53 5.58 -7.27 -0.29
CA GLU A 53 4.68 -6.18 0.08
C GLU A 53 5.24 -4.81 -0.34
N SER A 54 6.53 -4.55 -0.16
CA SER A 54 7.16 -3.32 -0.64
C SER A 54 7.04 -3.18 -2.16
N GLN A 55 7.34 -4.26 -2.89
CA GLN A 55 7.22 -4.26 -4.35
C GLN A 55 5.78 -4.07 -4.82
N ALA A 56 4.80 -4.63 -4.11
CA ALA A 56 3.38 -4.46 -4.43
C ALA A 56 2.93 -3.01 -4.28
N VAL A 57 3.24 -2.34 -3.15
CA VAL A 57 2.86 -0.94 -2.95
C VAL A 57 3.61 0.01 -3.90
N GLU A 58 4.90 -0.25 -4.19
CA GLU A 58 5.68 0.53 -5.15
C GLU A 58 5.15 0.38 -6.58
N SER A 59 4.84 -0.84 -6.99
CA SER A 59 4.29 -1.12 -8.31
C SER A 59 2.94 -0.42 -8.50
N LEU A 60 2.08 -0.46 -7.47
CA LEU A 60 0.80 0.24 -7.51
C LEU A 60 0.99 1.75 -7.54
N ALA A 61 1.92 2.31 -6.77
CA ALA A 61 2.22 3.75 -6.80
C ALA A 61 2.71 4.19 -8.18
N LEU A 62 3.58 3.41 -8.82
CA LEU A 62 4.05 3.68 -10.19
C LEU A 62 2.91 3.56 -11.20
N PHE A 63 2.02 2.59 -11.03
CA PHE A 63 0.84 2.44 -11.86
C PHE A 63 -0.12 3.61 -11.70
N MET A 64 -0.42 4.04 -10.46
CA MET A 64 -1.22 5.23 -10.20
C MET A 64 -0.58 6.48 -10.82
N LYS A 65 0.74 6.65 -10.65
CA LYS A 65 1.48 7.74 -11.29
C LYS A 65 1.28 7.73 -12.81
N LYS A 66 1.49 6.58 -13.46
CA LYS A 66 1.37 6.44 -14.91
C LYS A 66 -0.05 6.76 -15.40
N GLU A 67 -1.05 6.25 -14.70
CA GLU A 67 -2.44 6.34 -15.14
C GLU A 67 -3.11 7.68 -14.81
N ILE A 68 -2.75 8.30 -13.67
CA ILE A 68 -3.43 9.50 -13.17
C ILE A 68 -2.69 10.80 -13.56
N ASN A 69 -1.35 10.76 -13.62
CA ASN A 69 -0.56 11.96 -13.91
C ASN A 69 -0.88 12.55 -15.28
N GLY A 70 -1.13 13.84 -15.31
CA GLY A 70 -1.49 14.56 -16.54
C GLY A 70 -2.93 14.33 -17.01
N LYS A 71 -3.77 13.62 -16.24
CA LYS A 71 -5.19 13.49 -16.59
C LYS A 71 -5.95 14.76 -16.26
N VAL A 72 -6.93 15.07 -17.12
CA VAL A 72 -7.76 16.27 -17.02
C VAL A 72 -9.23 15.88 -16.97
N LEU A 73 -9.93 16.38 -15.97
CA LEU A 73 -11.38 16.25 -15.82
C LEU A 73 -12.04 17.60 -16.10
N ASN A 74 -12.97 17.63 -17.03
CA ASN A 74 -13.72 18.83 -17.36
C ASN A 74 -15.11 18.77 -16.75
N TYR A 75 -15.51 19.86 -16.13
CA TYR A 75 -16.87 20.12 -15.63
C TYR A 75 -17.44 21.33 -16.33
N THR A 76 -18.57 21.18 -17.00
CA THR A 76 -19.23 22.27 -17.73
C THR A 76 -20.41 22.81 -16.92
N TYR A 77 -20.44 24.12 -16.77
CA TYR A 77 -21.47 24.85 -16.04
C TYR A 77 -22.19 25.79 -17.01
N GLU A 78 -23.50 25.94 -16.82
CA GLU A 78 -24.31 26.98 -17.50
C GLU A 78 -24.65 28.08 -16.54
N LYS A 79 -24.62 29.34 -17.05
CA LYS A 79 -24.99 30.51 -16.30
C LYS A 79 -26.50 30.64 -16.24
N ASN A 80 -27.04 30.76 -15.06
CA ASN A 80 -28.43 31.04 -14.80
C ASN A 80 -28.78 32.52 -15.00
N ASN A 81 -30.07 32.84 -15.01
CA ASN A 81 -30.56 34.24 -15.14
C ASN A 81 -30.17 35.10 -13.94
N ASP A 82 -29.94 34.52 -12.76
CA ASP A 82 -29.48 35.20 -11.53
C ASP A 82 -27.96 35.44 -11.50
N GLY A 83 -27.25 35.01 -12.53
CA GLY A 83 -25.79 35.14 -12.65
C GLY A 83 -25.00 33.99 -12.00
N SER A 84 -25.66 33.06 -11.31
CA SER A 84 -25.04 31.85 -10.77
C SER A 84 -24.72 30.84 -11.88
N TYR A 85 -23.87 29.85 -11.55
CA TYR A 85 -23.52 28.77 -12.48
C TYR A 85 -24.01 27.43 -11.91
N THR A 86 -24.76 26.68 -12.70
CA THR A 86 -25.16 25.30 -12.39
C THR A 86 -24.41 24.30 -13.24
N LEU A 87 -24.03 23.18 -12.63
CA LEU A 87 -23.35 22.07 -13.33
C LEU A 87 -24.32 21.49 -14.37
N LYS A 88 -23.93 21.57 -15.66
CA LYS A 88 -24.71 21.04 -16.78
C LYS A 88 -24.47 19.56 -16.98
N ASP A 89 -23.20 19.19 -17.07
CA ASP A 89 -22.77 17.81 -17.33
C ASP A 89 -21.82 17.33 -16.25
N GLY A 90 -21.83 16.01 -16.01
CA GLY A 90 -20.87 15.36 -15.12
C GLY A 90 -19.45 15.48 -15.64
N ALA A 91 -18.50 15.01 -14.84
CA ALA A 91 -17.10 15.03 -15.20
C ALA A 91 -16.83 14.28 -16.52
N THR A 92 -16.21 14.94 -17.48
CA THR A 92 -15.69 14.30 -18.69
C THR A 92 -14.18 14.15 -18.53
N LEU A 93 -13.70 12.90 -18.46
CA LEU A 93 -12.27 12.61 -18.42
C LEU A 93 -11.69 12.70 -19.84
N ILE A 94 -10.57 13.40 -19.96
CA ILE A 94 -9.81 13.45 -21.22
C ILE A 94 -8.74 12.35 -21.20
N GLY A 95 -8.88 11.40 -22.14
CA GLY A 95 -7.99 10.26 -22.32
C GLY A 95 -8.36 9.05 -21.45
N ASP A 96 -7.82 7.90 -21.81
CA ASP A 96 -8.03 6.64 -21.08
C ASP A 96 -7.29 6.65 -19.76
N CYS A 97 -7.92 6.11 -18.72
CA CYS A 97 -7.35 5.96 -17.39
C CYS A 97 -7.97 4.75 -16.68
N ALA A 98 -7.13 3.86 -16.17
CA ALA A 98 -7.61 2.70 -15.43
C ALA A 98 -8.37 3.08 -14.15
N PHE A 99 -8.16 4.28 -13.64
CA PHE A 99 -8.81 4.83 -12.44
C PHE A 99 -9.86 5.90 -12.74
N ALA A 100 -10.41 5.92 -13.97
CA ALA A 100 -11.33 6.97 -14.43
C ALA A 100 -12.51 7.19 -13.48
N GLU A 101 -13.23 6.14 -13.10
CA GLU A 101 -14.38 6.24 -12.20
C GLU A 101 -13.99 6.75 -10.80
N GLN A 102 -12.84 6.30 -10.30
CA GLN A 102 -12.36 6.64 -8.98
C GLN A 102 -11.97 8.11 -8.89
N ILE A 103 -11.17 8.60 -9.85
CA ILE A 103 -10.77 10.02 -9.87
C ILE A 103 -11.96 10.94 -10.15
N GLN A 104 -12.94 10.52 -10.98
CA GLN A 104 -14.18 11.26 -11.20
C GLN A 104 -14.99 11.39 -9.90
N LYS A 105 -15.13 10.30 -9.14
CA LYS A 105 -15.85 10.33 -7.85
C LYS A 105 -15.17 11.22 -6.83
N ILE A 106 -13.84 11.10 -6.68
CA ILE A 106 -13.08 11.96 -5.77
C ILE A 106 -13.23 13.42 -6.18
N ASN A 107 -13.08 13.71 -7.47
CA ASN A 107 -13.18 15.07 -7.98
C ASN A 107 -14.61 15.63 -7.77
N THR A 108 -15.65 14.81 -7.91
CA THR A 108 -17.03 15.21 -7.64
C THR A 108 -17.23 15.60 -6.17
N PHE A 109 -16.62 14.87 -5.22
CA PHE A 109 -16.65 15.27 -3.81
C PHE A 109 -15.91 16.61 -3.58
N VAL A 110 -14.75 16.79 -4.22
CA VAL A 110 -13.97 18.03 -4.15
C VAL A 110 -14.77 19.21 -4.70
N VAL A 111 -15.41 19.05 -5.86
CA VAL A 111 -16.27 20.09 -6.49
C VAL A 111 -17.45 20.48 -5.59
N LYS A 112 -18.05 19.50 -4.88
CA LYS A 112 -19.16 19.73 -3.96
C LYS A 112 -18.73 20.17 -2.57
N ASP A 113 -17.43 20.37 -2.35
CA ASP A 113 -16.81 20.66 -1.03
C ASP A 113 -17.11 19.60 0.04
N ASP A 114 -17.39 18.37 -0.40
CA ASP A 114 -17.69 17.23 0.47
C ASP A 114 -16.42 16.41 0.78
N LEU A 115 -15.48 17.05 1.45
CA LEU A 115 -14.18 16.45 1.75
C LEU A 115 -14.28 15.29 2.75
N ILE A 116 -15.36 15.20 3.53
CA ILE A 116 -15.58 14.10 4.48
C ILE A 116 -15.84 12.79 3.73
N ASN A 117 -16.74 12.83 2.74
CA ASN A 117 -17.04 11.64 1.94
C ASN A 117 -15.91 11.29 0.99
N ALA A 118 -15.16 12.28 0.49
CA ALA A 118 -13.94 12.04 -0.28
C ALA A 118 -12.90 11.24 0.52
N LYS A 119 -12.68 11.55 1.80
CA LYS A 119 -11.76 10.81 2.69
C LYS A 119 -12.22 9.39 3.00
N LYS A 120 -13.53 9.15 3.01
CA LYS A 120 -14.11 7.81 3.24
C LYS A 120 -14.14 6.94 1.99
N PHE A 121 -13.77 7.50 0.85
CA PHE A 121 -13.82 6.78 -0.41
C PHE A 121 -12.70 5.73 -0.49
N ASN A 122 -13.10 4.47 -0.66
CA ASN A 122 -12.17 3.36 -0.88
C ASN A 122 -11.92 3.20 -2.39
N PHE A 123 -10.68 3.31 -2.74
CA PHE A 123 -10.20 3.16 -4.10
C PHE A 123 -10.10 1.67 -4.44
N LYS A 124 -10.83 1.20 -5.43
CA LYS A 124 -10.74 -0.20 -5.87
C LYS A 124 -9.68 -0.33 -6.96
N VAL A 125 -8.73 -1.21 -6.73
CA VAL A 125 -7.71 -1.60 -7.72
C VAL A 125 -8.11 -2.95 -8.28
N THR A 126 -8.29 -3.02 -9.59
CA THR A 126 -8.62 -4.27 -10.30
C THR A 126 -7.37 -4.72 -11.06
N ALA A 127 -6.40 -5.30 -10.35
CA ALA A 127 -5.20 -5.84 -10.97
C ALA A 127 -4.83 -7.14 -10.26
N SER A 128 -4.73 -8.22 -11.00
CA SER A 128 -4.62 -9.60 -10.53
C SER A 128 -3.46 -9.93 -9.57
N ASN A 129 -2.51 -9.02 -9.38
CA ASN A 129 -1.35 -9.21 -8.49
C ASN A 129 -1.28 -8.15 -7.38
N LEU A 130 -2.31 -7.32 -7.21
CA LEU A 130 -2.32 -6.18 -6.28
C LEU A 130 -3.57 -6.18 -5.38
N ASP A 131 -4.31 -7.28 -5.34
CA ASP A 131 -5.57 -7.40 -4.59
C ASP A 131 -5.38 -7.24 -3.07
N ASP A 132 -4.16 -7.49 -2.58
CA ASP A 132 -3.80 -7.34 -1.17
C ASP A 132 -3.46 -5.89 -0.78
N VAL A 133 -3.32 -4.98 -1.77
CA VAL A 133 -3.01 -3.57 -1.49
C VAL A 133 -4.30 -2.77 -1.40
N LYS A 134 -4.59 -2.27 -0.21
CA LYS A 134 -5.72 -1.36 0.02
C LYS A 134 -5.31 0.07 -0.31
N VAL A 135 -6.16 0.76 -1.06
CA VAL A 135 -5.97 2.18 -1.40
C VAL A 135 -7.09 2.99 -0.77
N SER A 136 -6.71 4.04 -0.06
CA SER A 136 -7.66 4.98 0.54
C SER A 136 -7.17 6.42 0.38
N VAL A 137 -8.09 7.36 0.47
CA VAL A 137 -7.74 8.79 0.52
C VAL A 137 -7.33 9.13 1.95
N TYR A 138 -6.04 9.40 2.16
CA TYR A 138 -5.51 9.76 3.47
C TYR A 138 -5.84 11.20 3.87
N SER A 139 -5.58 12.14 2.97
CA SER A 139 -5.89 13.54 3.20
C SER A 139 -6.20 14.28 1.90
N ILE A 140 -7.08 15.27 2.01
CA ILE A 140 -7.33 16.26 0.97
C ILE A 140 -7.18 17.63 1.64
N THR A 141 -6.32 18.46 1.08
CA THR A 141 -6.06 19.82 1.54
C THR A 141 -6.36 20.78 0.41
N LYS A 142 -7.20 21.77 0.65
CA LYS A 142 -7.47 22.85 -0.28
C LYS A 142 -6.42 23.94 -0.08
N GLU A 143 -5.80 24.36 -1.16
CA GLU A 143 -4.84 25.44 -1.19
C GLU A 143 -5.50 26.79 -1.44
N ASN A 144 -4.82 27.89 -1.09
CA ASN A 144 -5.34 29.25 -1.31
C ASN A 144 -5.53 29.59 -2.79
N SER A 145 -4.85 28.91 -3.68
CA SER A 145 -4.99 28.99 -5.15
C SER A 145 -6.29 28.40 -5.68
N GLY A 146 -7.03 27.67 -4.83
CA GLY A 146 -8.19 26.86 -5.22
C GLY A 146 -7.83 25.46 -5.66
N SER A 147 -6.55 25.12 -5.81
CA SER A 147 -6.08 23.77 -6.07
C SER A 147 -6.25 22.85 -4.85
N PHE A 148 -6.18 21.54 -5.07
CA PHE A 148 -6.31 20.53 -4.04
C PHE A 148 -5.09 19.64 -4.02
N PHE A 149 -4.56 19.39 -2.83
CA PHE A 149 -3.51 18.43 -2.62
C PHE A 149 -4.11 17.15 -2.02
N ILE A 150 -4.01 16.04 -2.75
CA ILE A 150 -4.62 14.77 -2.39
C ILE A 150 -3.53 13.76 -2.11
N ASN A 151 -3.54 13.18 -0.90
CA ASN A 151 -2.67 12.08 -0.52
C ASN A 151 -3.47 10.79 -0.49
N PHE A 152 -3.01 9.79 -1.21
CA PHE A 152 -3.48 8.42 -1.11
C PHE A 152 -2.58 7.63 -0.16
N LEU A 153 -3.19 6.74 0.60
CA LEU A 153 -2.52 5.73 1.40
C LEU A 153 -2.70 4.38 0.71
N LEU A 154 -1.61 3.77 0.31
CA LEU A 154 -1.51 2.40 -0.14
C LEU A 154 -1.02 1.57 1.04
N SER A 155 -1.77 0.57 1.46
CA SER A 155 -1.44 -0.22 2.64
C SER A 155 -1.54 -1.72 2.37
N THR A 156 -0.57 -2.45 2.88
CA THR A 156 -0.59 -3.90 3.08
C THR A 156 -0.61 -4.18 4.59
N GLU A 157 -0.39 -5.43 4.99
CA GLU A 157 -0.32 -5.79 6.40
C GLU A 157 0.83 -5.08 7.14
N ASN A 158 2.00 -4.95 6.50
CA ASN A 158 3.22 -4.45 7.15
C ASN A 158 3.79 -3.19 6.52
N LYS A 159 3.26 -2.71 5.40
CA LYS A 159 3.80 -1.56 4.67
C LYS A 159 2.72 -0.54 4.34
N ASN A 160 3.10 0.73 4.51
CA ASN A 160 2.32 1.87 4.08
C ASN A 160 3.12 2.74 3.12
N MET A 161 2.48 3.17 2.04
CA MET A 161 3.05 4.11 1.09
C MET A 161 2.08 5.25 0.85
N TYR A 162 2.60 6.47 0.89
CA TYR A 162 1.82 7.67 0.57
C TYR A 162 2.14 8.09 -0.85
N VAL A 163 1.09 8.38 -1.62
CA VAL A 163 1.20 8.89 -3.00
C VAL A 163 0.44 10.19 -3.08
N ALA A 164 1.12 11.24 -3.52
CA ALA A 164 0.59 12.59 -3.54
C ALA A 164 0.31 13.08 -4.97
N PHE A 165 -0.85 13.69 -5.13
CA PHE A 165 -1.24 14.38 -6.35
C PHE A 165 -1.68 15.82 -6.02
N ASP A 166 -1.31 16.74 -6.87
CA ASP A 166 -1.86 18.08 -6.94
C ASP A 166 -2.95 18.12 -8.01
N VAL A 167 -4.07 18.74 -7.70
CA VAL A 167 -5.19 18.89 -8.60
C VAL A 167 -5.42 20.38 -8.80
N SER A 168 -4.84 20.93 -9.86
CA SER A 168 -4.99 22.33 -10.22
C SER A 168 -6.31 22.54 -10.97
N ILE A 169 -6.90 23.74 -10.77
CA ILE A 169 -8.16 24.12 -11.38
C ILE A 169 -7.92 25.32 -12.31
N ASP A 170 -8.31 25.15 -13.55
CA ASP A 170 -8.33 26.22 -14.56
C ASP A 170 -9.75 26.41 -15.10
N SER A 171 -10.28 27.64 -15.02
CA SER A 171 -11.64 27.95 -15.43
C SER A 171 -11.63 28.74 -16.74
N VAL A 172 -12.23 28.15 -17.77
CA VAL A 172 -12.37 28.77 -19.10
C VAL A 172 -13.82 29.17 -19.34
N TYR A 173 -14.03 30.41 -19.73
CA TYR A 173 -15.34 30.96 -20.05
C TYR A 173 -15.53 31.03 -21.54
N THR A 174 -16.68 30.57 -22.05
CA THR A 174 -17.05 30.56 -23.47
C THR A 174 -18.42 31.21 -23.66
N ASP A 175 -18.80 31.49 -24.88
CA ASP A 175 -20.07 32.06 -25.27
C ASP A 175 -20.48 33.35 -24.51
N SER A 176 -19.59 34.33 -24.48
CA SER A 176 -19.82 35.57 -23.74
C SER A 176 -20.13 35.33 -22.26
N ALA A 177 -19.43 34.40 -21.63
CA ALA A 177 -19.56 33.99 -20.25
C ALA A 177 -20.89 33.26 -19.89
N LYS A 178 -21.60 32.71 -20.88
CA LYS A 178 -22.76 31.86 -20.64
C LYS A 178 -22.39 30.45 -20.16
N THR A 179 -21.23 29.96 -20.58
CA THR A 179 -20.71 28.65 -20.21
C THR A 179 -19.35 28.80 -19.55
N ARG A 180 -19.14 28.10 -18.45
CA ARG A 180 -17.86 27.97 -17.76
C ARG A 180 -17.45 26.51 -17.76
N THR A 181 -16.22 26.24 -18.16
CA THR A 181 -15.62 24.90 -18.07
C THR A 181 -14.47 24.96 -17.07
N ASP A 182 -14.60 24.20 -15.97
CA ASP A 182 -13.54 24.03 -14.99
C ASP A 182 -12.75 22.76 -15.35
N LYS A 183 -11.45 22.93 -15.56
CA LYS A 183 -10.50 21.87 -15.87
C LYS A 183 -9.72 21.52 -14.62
N TYR A 184 -9.86 20.27 -14.16
CA TYR A 184 -9.14 19.73 -13.03
C TYR A 184 -7.97 18.88 -13.53
N SER A 185 -6.77 19.40 -13.45
CA SER A 185 -5.56 18.74 -13.94
C SER A 185 -4.84 18.05 -12.80
N TRP A 186 -4.62 16.76 -12.91
CA TRP A 186 -3.98 15.91 -11.91
C TRP A 186 -2.49 15.77 -12.18
N GLU A 187 -1.65 16.20 -11.25
CA GLU A 187 -0.20 16.13 -11.33
C GLU A 187 0.39 15.33 -10.17
N TYR A 188 1.23 14.35 -10.48
CA TYR A 188 1.94 13.58 -9.48
C TYR A 188 3.04 14.40 -8.80
N LYS A 189 3.05 14.45 -7.47
CA LYS A 189 4.04 15.22 -6.68
C LYS A 189 5.06 14.37 -5.98
N GLY A 190 4.78 13.11 -5.75
CA GLY A 190 5.73 12.21 -5.10
C GLY A 190 5.08 11.02 -4.41
N SER A 191 5.93 10.11 -3.94
CA SER A 191 5.54 9.01 -3.09
C SER A 191 6.57 8.80 -1.98
N ASN A 192 6.12 8.34 -0.81
CA ASN A 192 6.97 8.08 0.34
C ASN A 192 6.50 6.81 1.05
N ILE A 193 7.43 5.87 1.26
CA ILE A 193 7.18 4.64 2.00
C ILE A 193 7.42 4.92 3.49
N LYS A 194 6.46 4.47 4.32
CA LYS A 194 6.64 4.39 5.77
C LYS A 194 6.41 2.95 6.20
N GLU A 195 7.35 2.42 6.98
CA GLU A 195 7.13 1.14 7.65
C GLU A 195 6.04 1.31 8.72
N VAL A 196 5.13 0.36 8.78
CA VAL A 196 4.21 0.25 9.90
C VAL A 196 5.04 -0.22 11.08
N SER A 197 5.18 0.61 12.11
CA SER A 197 5.80 0.13 13.36
C SER A 197 4.95 -1.05 13.85
N PRO A 198 5.54 -2.23 14.04
CA PRO A 198 4.81 -3.31 14.68
C PRO A 198 4.36 -2.78 16.05
N ASN A 199 3.05 -2.81 16.29
CA ASN A 199 2.53 -2.55 17.63
C ASN A 199 3.16 -3.59 18.57
N VAL A 200 4.12 -3.17 19.39
CA VAL A 200 4.72 -3.94 20.46
C VAL A 200 3.72 -4.05 21.60
#